data_3bd84d6008f93a4e53d86b25b8396abe
#
_entry.id   3bd84d6008f93a4e53d86b25b8396abe
#
_cell.length_a   1.000
_cell.length_b   1.000
_cell.length_c   1.000
_cell.angle_alpha   90.00
_cell.angle_beta   90.00
_cell.angle_gamma   90.00
#
_symmetry.space_group_name_H-M   'P 1'
#
loop_
_entity.id
_entity.type
_entity.pdbx_description
1 polymer ?
#
loop_
_entity_poly.entity_id
_entity_poly.type
_entity_poly.pdbx_seq_one_letter_code
_entity_poly.pdbx_strand_id
1 'polypeptide(L)'
;MNVLKRIKHELGTSFILITHDIATSSELADEVAIMYAGQIVEVGHAKDFFPAPLHPYAQMLMASVPRLRSNSDPMFITGQPPSLIDLPTGCRFAARCPYRFAKCDEEPPTIAKNGSNVKCWLYV
;
A
#
# COMPACT_ATOMS: atom_id res chain seq x y z
N MET A 1 -1.40 -19.77 -9.76
CA MET A 1 -2.52 -18.87 -9.43
C MET A 1 -3.86 -19.59 -9.31
N ASN A 2 -4.25 -20.40 -10.29
CA ASN A 2 -5.52 -21.13 -10.25
C ASN A 2 -5.68 -22.08 -9.05
N VAL A 3 -4.60 -22.66 -8.54
CA VAL A 3 -4.64 -23.58 -7.40
C VAL A 3 -5.08 -22.87 -6.12
N LEU A 4 -4.52 -21.69 -5.81
CA LEU A 4 -4.90 -20.93 -4.62
C LEU A 4 -6.34 -20.44 -4.66
N LYS A 5 -6.80 -20.01 -5.85
CA LYS A 5 -8.22 -19.64 -6.05
C LYS A 5 -9.14 -20.83 -5.82
N ARG A 6 -8.78 -22.01 -6.32
CA ARG A 6 -9.55 -23.24 -6.10
C ARG A 6 -9.61 -23.63 -4.64
N ILE A 7 -8.48 -23.63 -3.93
CA ILE A 7 -8.43 -23.94 -2.49
C ILE A 7 -9.33 -22.98 -1.71
N LYS A 8 -9.27 -21.68 -2.01
CA LYS A 8 -10.12 -20.67 -1.39
C LYS A 8 -11.62 -20.97 -1.57
N HIS A 9 -12.03 -21.29 -2.78
CA HIS A 9 -13.45 -21.52 -3.11
C HIS A 9 -13.95 -22.90 -2.72
N GLU A 10 -13.16 -23.95 -2.95
CA GLU A 10 -13.60 -25.34 -2.73
C GLU A 10 -13.52 -25.75 -1.27
N LEU A 11 -12.49 -25.28 -0.55
CA LEU A 11 -12.25 -25.67 0.85
C LEU A 11 -12.66 -24.60 1.87
N GLY A 12 -13.07 -23.41 1.41
CA GLY A 12 -13.41 -22.29 2.30
C GLY A 12 -12.23 -21.82 3.16
N THR A 13 -10.99 -22.04 2.70
CA THR A 13 -9.77 -21.75 3.46
C THR A 13 -9.45 -20.27 3.40
N SER A 14 -9.21 -19.65 4.56
CA SER A 14 -8.59 -18.32 4.65
C SER A 14 -7.07 -18.46 4.65
N PHE A 15 -6.39 -17.53 3.98
CA PHE A 15 -4.92 -17.48 4.00
C PHE A 15 -4.40 -16.04 3.98
N ILE A 16 -3.21 -15.84 4.51
CA ILE A 16 -2.47 -14.59 4.45
C ILE A 16 -1.35 -14.76 3.43
N LEU A 17 -1.33 -13.90 2.42
CA LEU A 17 -0.28 -13.85 1.42
C LEU A 17 0.59 -12.62 1.65
N ILE A 18 1.88 -12.85 1.88
CA ILE A 18 2.89 -11.77 1.95
C ILE A 18 3.68 -11.80 0.65
N THR A 19 3.62 -10.73 -0.12
CA THR A 19 4.26 -10.63 -1.43
C THR A 19 4.60 -9.20 -1.78
N HIS A 20 5.55 -9.01 -2.67
CA HIS A 20 5.81 -7.74 -3.35
C HIS A 20 5.21 -7.71 -4.77
N ASP A 21 4.57 -8.80 -5.21
CA ASP A 21 3.90 -8.86 -6.50
C ASP A 21 2.45 -8.40 -6.39
N ILE A 22 2.23 -7.16 -6.81
CA ILE A 22 0.93 -6.49 -6.76
C ILE A 22 -0.07 -7.14 -7.72
N ALA A 23 0.39 -7.56 -8.90
CA ALA A 23 -0.48 -8.17 -9.89
C ALA A 23 -1.10 -9.47 -9.36
N THR A 24 -0.29 -10.32 -8.75
CA THR A 24 -0.74 -11.54 -8.07
C THR A 24 -1.71 -11.26 -6.95
N SER A 25 -1.41 -10.26 -6.10
CA SER A 25 -2.27 -9.93 -4.96
C SER A 25 -3.62 -9.38 -5.40
N SER A 26 -3.67 -8.59 -6.47
CA SER A 26 -4.93 -8.02 -6.99
C SER A 26 -5.94 -9.07 -7.45
N GLU A 27 -5.45 -10.24 -7.87
CA GLU A 27 -6.31 -11.34 -8.31
C GLU A 27 -6.85 -12.23 -7.18
N LEU A 28 -6.16 -12.27 -6.05
CA LEU A 28 -6.43 -13.23 -4.96
C LEU A 28 -7.04 -12.60 -3.71
N ALA A 29 -6.65 -11.36 -3.42
CA ALA A 29 -6.97 -10.71 -2.16
C ALA A 29 -8.44 -10.28 -2.07
N ASP A 30 -9.05 -10.49 -0.92
CA ASP A 30 -10.29 -9.82 -0.52
C ASP A 30 -9.98 -8.53 0.22
N GLU A 31 -8.93 -8.55 1.06
CA GLU A 31 -8.40 -7.39 1.77
C GLU A 31 -6.91 -7.23 1.48
N VAL A 32 -6.45 -6.01 1.49
CA VAL A 32 -5.07 -5.63 1.23
C VAL A 32 -4.55 -4.77 2.37
N ALA A 33 -3.36 -5.09 2.86
CA ALA A 33 -2.62 -4.27 3.80
C ALA A 33 -1.28 -3.86 3.17
N ILE A 34 -1.01 -2.57 3.13
CA ILE A 34 0.26 -2.04 2.62
C ILE A 34 1.17 -1.73 3.80
N MET A 35 2.36 -2.31 3.77
CA MET A 35 3.40 -2.11 4.77
C MET A 35 4.53 -1.25 4.22
N TYR A 36 4.97 -0.27 4.99
CA TYR A 36 6.15 0.53 4.70
C TYR A 36 7.01 0.68 5.97
N ALA A 37 8.29 0.38 5.85
CA ALA A 37 9.26 0.48 6.96
C ALA A 37 8.74 -0.15 8.26
N GLY A 38 8.16 -1.35 8.18
CA GLY A 38 7.65 -2.09 9.34
C GLY A 38 6.31 -1.59 9.90
N GLN A 39 5.61 -0.70 9.21
CA GLN A 39 4.32 -0.15 9.64
C GLN A 39 3.26 -0.34 8.56
N ILE A 40 2.06 -0.77 8.96
CA ILE A 40 0.91 -0.78 8.07
C ILE A 40 0.43 0.67 7.85
N VAL A 41 0.46 1.11 6.61
CA VAL A 41 0.09 2.49 6.24
C VAL A 41 -1.29 2.60 5.61
N GLU A 42 -1.80 1.52 5.05
CA GLU A 42 -3.17 1.45 4.52
C GLU A 42 -3.70 0.02 4.58
N VAL A 43 -4.96 -0.15 4.95
CA VAL A 43 -5.69 -1.43 4.92
C VAL A 43 -7.07 -1.17 4.35
N GLY A 44 -7.51 -1.99 3.40
CA GLY A 44 -8.84 -1.87 2.83
C GLY A 44 -9.26 -3.08 2.03
N HIS A 45 -10.53 -3.10 1.62
CA HIS A 45 -10.99 -4.12 0.68
C HIS A 45 -10.29 -3.97 -0.67
N ALA A 46 -9.91 -5.07 -1.27
CA ALA A 46 -9.19 -5.09 -2.55
C ALA A 46 -9.92 -4.29 -3.65
N LYS A 47 -11.26 -4.41 -3.69
CA LYS A 47 -12.12 -3.69 -4.64
C LYS A 47 -12.04 -2.17 -4.52
N ASP A 48 -11.79 -1.65 -3.33
CA ASP A 48 -11.69 -0.22 -3.04
C ASP A 48 -10.25 0.28 -3.16
N PHE A 49 -9.30 -0.54 -2.70
CA PHE A 49 -7.87 -0.23 -2.69
C PHE A 49 -7.27 -0.16 -4.10
N PHE A 50 -7.42 -1.20 -4.92
CA PHE A 50 -6.70 -1.26 -6.21
C PHE A 50 -7.08 -0.16 -7.20
N PRO A 51 -8.35 0.27 -7.32
CA PRO A 51 -8.70 1.40 -8.17
C PRO A 51 -8.21 2.75 -7.67
N ALA A 52 -8.16 2.95 -6.34
CA ALA A 52 -7.93 4.25 -5.73
C ALA A 52 -7.23 4.15 -4.35
N PRO A 53 -5.95 3.77 -4.30
CA PRO A 53 -5.19 3.75 -3.06
C PRO A 53 -5.07 5.17 -2.48
N LEU A 54 -5.13 5.29 -1.16
CA LEU A 54 -5.16 6.57 -0.47
C LEU A 54 -3.76 7.03 -0.04
N HIS A 55 -2.97 6.13 0.57
CA HIS A 55 -1.66 6.51 1.07
C HIS A 55 -0.71 6.85 -0.09
N PRO A 56 0.07 7.94 -0.02
CA PRO A 56 0.99 8.34 -1.09
C PRO A 56 1.98 7.23 -1.50
N TYR A 57 2.48 6.45 -0.54
CA TYR A 57 3.32 5.28 -0.86
C TYR A 57 2.57 4.23 -1.68
N ALA A 58 1.33 3.91 -1.30
CA ALA A 58 0.50 2.96 -2.04
C ALA A 58 0.21 3.46 -3.46
N GLN A 59 -0.07 4.75 -3.63
CA GLN A 59 -0.26 5.37 -4.95
C GLN A 59 0.99 5.24 -5.83
N MET A 60 2.17 5.55 -5.29
CA MET A 60 3.44 5.43 -6.02
C MET A 60 3.79 3.97 -6.31
N LEU A 61 3.51 3.07 -5.39
CA LEU A 61 3.70 1.64 -5.57
C LEU A 61 2.83 1.11 -6.72
N MET A 62 1.57 1.49 -6.77
CA MET A 62 0.65 1.14 -7.87
C MET A 62 1.08 1.77 -9.20
N ALA A 63 1.59 2.99 -9.20
CA ALA A 63 2.10 3.67 -10.39
C ALA A 63 3.41 3.06 -10.93
N SER A 64 4.16 2.35 -10.10
CA SER A 64 5.40 1.67 -10.50
C SER A 64 5.15 0.32 -11.18
N VAL A 65 3.92 -0.21 -11.13
CA VAL A 65 3.58 -1.48 -11.79
C VAL A 65 3.44 -1.26 -13.29
N PRO A 66 4.23 -1.97 -14.14
CA PRO A 66 4.10 -1.85 -15.58
C PRO A 66 2.72 -2.27 -16.05
N ARG A 67 2.04 -1.42 -16.79
CA ARG A 67 0.76 -1.76 -17.44
C ARG A 67 1.03 -2.14 -18.89
N LEU A 68 0.67 -3.36 -19.28
CA LEU A 68 0.92 -3.92 -20.61
C LEU A 68 0.35 -3.10 -21.80
N ARG A 69 -0.44 -2.05 -21.52
CA ARG A 69 -1.10 -1.22 -22.56
C ARG A 69 -0.97 0.28 -22.33
N SER A 70 -0.10 0.75 -21.44
CA SER A 70 0.12 2.18 -21.26
C SER A 70 1.45 2.60 -21.87
N ASN A 71 1.47 3.68 -22.65
CA ASN A 71 2.67 4.30 -23.18
C ASN A 71 3.40 5.19 -22.14
N SER A 72 2.99 5.11 -20.86
CA SER A 72 3.63 5.84 -19.77
C SER A 72 4.73 5.00 -19.15
N ASP A 73 5.91 5.59 -18.98
CA ASP A 73 7.01 4.96 -18.25
C ASP A 73 6.60 4.70 -16.79
N PRO A 74 7.03 3.57 -16.20
CA PRO A 74 6.80 3.28 -14.79
C PRO A 74 7.41 4.39 -13.93
N MET A 75 6.65 4.89 -12.96
CA MET A 75 7.18 5.83 -11.97
C MET A 75 7.99 5.09 -10.93
N PHE A 76 9.21 5.54 -10.69
CA PHE A 76 10.07 4.98 -9.65
C PHE A 76 9.98 5.82 -8.37
N ILE A 77 9.90 5.15 -7.23
CA ILE A 77 9.98 5.81 -5.92
C ILE A 77 11.44 6.13 -5.64
N THR A 78 11.78 7.41 -5.65
CA THR A 78 13.15 7.89 -5.40
C THR A 78 13.51 7.81 -3.92
N GLY A 79 14.82 7.79 -3.63
CA GLY A 79 15.35 7.74 -2.27
C GLY A 79 15.43 6.33 -1.68
N GLN A 80 15.83 6.24 -0.43
CA GLN A 80 15.98 5.01 0.32
C GLN A 80 14.91 4.93 1.42
N PRO A 81 14.39 3.74 1.75
CA PRO A 81 13.55 3.57 2.94
C PRO A 81 14.38 3.87 4.21
N PRO A 82 13.74 4.33 5.29
CA PRO A 82 14.44 4.59 6.54
C PRO A 82 15.03 3.29 7.12
N SER A 83 16.11 3.44 7.90
CA SER A 83 16.63 2.34 8.70
C SER A 83 15.59 1.87 9.72
N LEU A 84 15.39 0.56 9.83
CA LEU A 84 14.50 0.00 10.86
C LEU A 84 15.08 0.10 12.26
N ILE A 85 16.38 0.40 12.38
CA ILE A 85 17.09 0.57 13.67
C ILE A 85 16.89 2.00 14.18
N ASP A 86 16.85 2.99 13.27
CA ASP A 86 16.70 4.40 13.59
C ASP A 86 15.53 4.98 12.79
N LEU A 87 14.32 4.74 13.29
CA LEU A 87 13.08 5.18 12.64
C LEU A 87 12.83 6.66 12.92
N PRO A 88 12.29 7.42 11.93
CA PRO A 88 11.86 8.80 12.14
C PRO A 88 10.73 8.86 13.17
N THR A 89 10.63 9.98 13.89
CA THR A 89 9.60 10.22 14.91
C THR A 89 8.21 10.45 14.32
N GLY A 90 8.14 10.94 13.06
CA GLY A 90 6.90 11.23 12.34
C GLY A 90 6.52 10.15 11.35
N CYS A 91 5.88 10.59 10.28
CA CYS A 91 5.51 9.71 9.17
C CYS A 91 6.75 9.04 8.56
N ARG A 92 6.79 7.72 8.56
CA ARG A 92 7.96 6.96 8.06
C ARG A 92 8.23 7.16 6.57
N PHE A 93 7.21 7.54 5.81
CA PHE A 93 7.33 7.81 4.38
C PHE A 93 7.63 9.28 4.05
N ALA A 94 7.63 10.19 5.03
CA ALA A 94 7.75 11.63 4.83
C ALA A 94 8.96 12.04 3.97
N ALA A 95 10.12 11.41 4.17
CA ALA A 95 11.34 11.74 3.41
C ALA A 95 11.23 11.48 1.90
N ARG A 96 10.32 10.63 1.48
CA ARG A 96 10.09 10.23 0.07
C ARG A 96 8.72 10.62 -0.46
N CYS A 97 7.90 11.26 0.38
CA CYS A 97 6.53 11.64 0.04
C CYS A 97 6.51 12.93 -0.77
N PRO A 98 5.90 12.93 -1.98
CA PRO A 98 5.79 14.14 -2.79
C PRO A 98 4.82 15.17 -2.20
N TYR A 99 3.97 14.77 -1.23
CA TYR A 99 2.99 15.62 -0.58
C TYR A 99 3.37 16.01 0.85
N ARG A 100 4.64 15.82 1.24
CA ARG A 100 5.13 16.15 2.58
C ARG A 100 4.86 17.61 2.95
N PHE A 101 4.42 17.81 4.19
CA PHE A 101 4.29 19.13 4.82
C PHE A 101 4.69 19.05 6.30
N ALA A 102 4.70 20.20 7.01
CA ALA A 102 5.26 20.29 8.37
C ALA A 102 4.68 19.26 9.36
N LYS A 103 3.38 18.95 9.27
CA LYS A 103 2.73 18.00 10.17
C LYS A 103 3.20 16.55 9.99
N CYS A 104 3.82 16.23 8.87
CA CYS A 104 4.39 14.90 8.63
C CYS A 104 5.60 14.59 9.53
N ASP A 105 6.14 15.58 10.25
CA ASP A 105 7.18 15.38 11.28
C ASP A 105 6.60 14.83 12.59
N GLU A 106 5.28 14.77 12.71
CA GLU A 106 4.53 14.07 13.74
C GLU A 106 3.94 12.77 13.20
N GLU A 107 3.72 11.79 14.08
CA GLU A 107 3.12 10.51 13.67
C GLU A 107 1.65 10.71 13.27
N PRO A 108 1.25 10.34 12.03
CA PRO A 108 -0.12 10.50 11.58
C PRO A 108 -1.06 9.50 12.28
N PRO A 109 -2.30 9.91 12.55
CA PRO A 109 -3.33 8.99 13.00
C PRO A 109 -3.80 8.06 11.86
N THR A 110 -4.43 6.97 12.24
CA THR A 110 -5.15 6.11 11.29
C THR A 110 -6.59 6.60 11.15
N ILE A 111 -7.02 6.84 9.93
CA ILE A 111 -8.32 7.41 9.60
C ILE A 111 -9.06 6.49 8.65
N ALA A 112 -10.35 6.28 8.89
CA ALA A 112 -11.23 5.58 7.98
C ALA A 112 -11.69 6.53 6.85
N LYS A 113 -11.45 6.14 5.61
CA LYS A 113 -11.85 6.89 4.42
C LYS A 113 -12.07 5.97 3.22
N ASN A 114 -13.18 6.16 2.51
CA ASN A 114 -13.49 5.45 1.25
C ASN A 114 -13.30 3.92 1.32
N GLY A 115 -13.71 3.28 2.43
CA GLY A 115 -13.60 1.84 2.61
C GLY A 115 -12.20 1.34 3.02
N SER A 116 -11.26 2.24 3.25
CA SER A 116 -9.90 1.94 3.75
C SER A 116 -9.62 2.63 5.07
N ASN A 117 -8.70 2.05 5.84
CA ASN A 117 -8.05 2.70 6.98
C ASN A 117 -6.66 3.16 6.53
N VAL A 118 -6.40 4.46 6.55
CA VAL A 118 -5.16 5.05 6.06
C VAL A 118 -4.45 5.85 7.15
N LYS A 119 -3.14 5.70 7.26
CA LYS A 119 -2.28 6.40 8.22
C LYS A 119 -1.57 7.56 7.52
N CYS A 120 -2.26 8.69 7.37
CA CYS A 120 -1.73 9.83 6.64
C CYS A 120 -2.41 11.15 7.04
N TRP A 121 -1.63 12.22 7.22
CA TRP A 121 -2.11 13.55 7.55
C TRP A 121 -2.94 14.24 6.45
N LEU A 122 -2.81 13.80 5.20
CA LEU A 122 -3.58 14.38 4.08
C LEU A 122 -5.09 14.21 4.23
N TYR A 123 -5.53 13.29 5.08
CA TYR A 123 -6.94 12.93 5.23
C TYR A 123 -7.53 13.30 6.60
N VAL A 124 -6.80 14.05 7.41
CA VAL A 124 -7.23 14.55 8.74
C VAL A 124 -8.00 15.86 8.61
#